data_da99040a7c219b796a27d1d8117f7231
#
_entry.id   da99040a7c219b796a27d1d8117f7231
#
_cell.length_a   1.000
_cell.length_b   1.000
_cell.length_c   1.000
_cell.angle_alpha   90.00
_cell.angle_beta   90.00
_cell.angle_gamma   90.00
#
_symmetry.space_group_name_H-M   'P 1'
#
loop_
_entity.id
_entity.type
_entity.pdbx_description
1 polymer ?
#
loop_
_entity_poly.entity_id
_entity_poly.type
_entity_poly.pdbx_seq_one_letter_code
_entity_poly.pdbx_strand_id
1 'polypeptide(L)'
;VPLVENSHASPGLLKQANSSALHRVLREKGAATRAQLAAAAGVSVTTVRALLEEMLRDGEVECTGLSASSGGRRAAQYSLRRDKYYGAAVCITDGQAHGLLVDVHGEIVRAVPLKAGADGLRTPVLAFLDGLFAQRDIRSIGLGLPGVVREGCFWHADKEGGLHSVAVEPALSRRYGVPVVLENDINAAAIGFARCYETEFPGEDPAETNMAYLHFDRGCVSAGFVAGGRVIRGCGHFAGELGLVPTADGRLLDECLNDPQ
;
A
#
# COMPACT_ATOMS: atom_id res chain seq x y z
N VAL A 1 -36.23 12.83 13.81
CA VAL A 1 -35.37 12.63 12.63
C VAL A 1 -34.57 13.91 12.46
N PRO A 2 -33.26 13.95 12.71
CA PRO A 2 -32.47 15.12 12.39
C PRO A 2 -32.15 15.09 10.89
N LEU A 3 -32.45 16.19 10.21
CA LEU A 3 -32.06 16.46 8.84
C LEU A 3 -30.53 16.44 8.72
N VAL A 4 -30.01 15.58 7.86
CA VAL A 4 -28.59 15.59 7.46
C VAL A 4 -28.37 16.91 6.71
N GLU A 5 -27.67 17.85 7.34
CA GLU A 5 -27.18 19.05 6.66
C GLU A 5 -26.26 18.63 5.53
N ASN A 6 -26.60 19.01 4.30
CA ASN A 6 -25.74 18.93 3.13
C ASN A 6 -24.49 19.78 3.40
N SER A 7 -23.42 19.14 3.86
CA SER A 7 -22.10 19.76 3.92
C SER A 7 -21.62 19.98 2.50
N HIS A 8 -21.80 21.18 1.96
CA HIS A 8 -21.14 21.59 0.74
C HIS A 8 -19.62 21.47 0.95
N ALA A 9 -19.00 20.48 0.29
CA ALA A 9 -17.54 20.34 0.30
C ALA A 9 -16.93 21.69 -0.17
N SER A 10 -15.97 22.21 0.58
CA SER A 10 -15.32 23.45 0.19
C SER A 10 -14.67 23.28 -1.20
N PRO A 11 -14.59 24.35 -2.03
CA PRO A 11 -13.97 24.28 -3.36
C PRO A 11 -12.56 23.67 -3.32
N GLY A 12 -11.82 23.87 -2.24
CA GLY A 12 -10.49 23.27 -2.03
C GLY A 12 -10.53 21.74 -1.83
N LEU A 13 -11.48 21.25 -1.04
CA LEU A 13 -11.67 19.81 -0.83
C LEU A 13 -12.10 19.10 -2.12
N LEU A 14 -12.99 19.73 -2.89
CA LEU A 14 -13.41 19.19 -4.18
C LEU A 14 -12.26 19.14 -5.18
N LYS A 15 -11.45 20.19 -5.24
CA LYS A 15 -10.24 20.23 -6.08
C LYS A 15 -9.26 19.10 -5.68
N GLN A 16 -9.02 18.92 -4.39
CA GLN A 16 -8.14 17.88 -3.87
C GLN A 16 -8.66 16.47 -4.20
N ALA A 17 -9.97 16.23 -4.04
CA ALA A 17 -10.59 14.96 -4.39
C ALA A 17 -10.45 14.66 -5.89
N ASN A 18 -10.70 15.66 -6.75
CA ASN A 18 -10.56 15.52 -8.21
C ASN A 18 -9.10 15.28 -8.61
N SER A 19 -8.13 15.96 -8.02
CA SER A 19 -6.70 15.72 -8.25
C SER A 19 -6.30 14.30 -7.84
N SER A 20 -6.75 13.84 -6.67
CA SER A 20 -6.50 12.47 -6.20
C SER A 20 -7.12 11.42 -7.14
N ALA A 21 -8.31 11.69 -7.70
CA ALA A 21 -8.92 10.81 -8.69
C ALA A 21 -8.10 10.73 -9.98
N LEU A 22 -7.55 11.84 -10.47
CA LEU A 22 -6.67 11.86 -11.63
C LEU A 22 -5.38 11.07 -11.38
N HIS A 23 -4.74 11.26 -10.21
CA HIS A 23 -3.55 10.51 -9.84
C HIS A 23 -3.81 9.00 -9.82
N ARG A 24 -4.95 8.57 -9.26
CA ARG A 24 -5.35 7.17 -9.24
C ARG A 24 -5.47 6.62 -10.66
N VAL A 25 -6.22 7.29 -11.54
CA VAL A 25 -6.41 6.84 -12.93
C VAL A 25 -5.09 6.78 -13.70
N LEU A 26 -4.21 7.77 -13.53
CA LEU A 26 -2.90 7.78 -14.18
C LEU A 26 -1.99 6.65 -13.67
N ARG A 27 -2.07 6.33 -12.38
CA ARG A 27 -1.33 5.21 -11.80
C ARG A 27 -1.83 3.86 -12.31
N GLU A 28 -3.15 3.67 -12.40
CA GLU A 28 -3.76 2.43 -12.88
C GLU A 28 -3.55 2.21 -14.38
N LYS A 29 -3.64 3.26 -15.19
CA LYS A 29 -3.54 3.17 -16.66
C LYS A 29 -2.13 3.39 -17.21
N GLY A 30 -1.19 3.85 -16.39
CA GLY A 30 0.15 4.28 -16.82
C GLY A 30 0.13 5.58 -17.61
N ALA A 31 -0.69 5.68 -18.67
CA ALA A 31 -0.88 6.88 -19.47
C ALA A 31 -2.34 7.01 -19.94
N ALA A 32 -2.86 8.25 -20.02
CA ALA A 32 -4.23 8.50 -20.43
C ALA A 32 -4.38 9.86 -21.13
N THR A 33 -5.36 9.95 -22.03
CA THR A 33 -5.79 11.21 -22.65
C THR A 33 -6.74 11.98 -21.70
N ARG A 34 -6.94 13.29 -21.97
CA ARG A 34 -7.89 14.10 -21.19
C ARG A 34 -9.31 13.52 -21.15
N ALA A 35 -9.77 12.96 -22.28
CA ALA A 35 -11.09 12.35 -22.36
C ALA A 35 -11.19 11.08 -21.51
N GLN A 36 -10.15 10.22 -21.54
CA GLN A 36 -10.09 9.02 -20.71
C GLN A 36 -10.03 9.35 -19.21
N LEU A 37 -9.26 10.38 -18.84
CA LEU A 37 -9.18 10.87 -17.46
C LEU A 37 -10.55 11.42 -17.00
N ALA A 38 -11.22 12.21 -17.84
CA ALA A 38 -12.52 12.75 -17.51
C ALA A 38 -13.58 11.66 -17.28
N ALA A 39 -13.62 10.68 -18.18
CA ALA A 39 -14.54 9.54 -18.08
C ALA A 39 -14.26 8.68 -16.84
N ALA A 40 -12.98 8.33 -16.59
CA ALA A 40 -12.62 7.44 -15.49
C ALA A 40 -12.70 8.13 -14.11
N ALA A 41 -12.41 9.42 -14.03
CA ALA A 41 -12.49 10.19 -12.77
C ALA A 41 -13.89 10.76 -12.49
N GLY A 42 -14.82 10.67 -13.43
CA GLY A 42 -16.19 11.24 -13.28
C GLY A 42 -16.23 12.76 -13.23
N VAL A 43 -15.28 13.45 -13.89
CA VAL A 43 -15.17 14.91 -13.89
C VAL A 43 -15.23 15.49 -15.30
N SER A 44 -15.53 16.78 -15.44
CA SER A 44 -15.57 17.43 -16.75
C SER A 44 -14.18 17.50 -17.41
N VAL A 45 -14.12 17.46 -18.74
CA VAL A 45 -12.87 17.65 -19.51
C VAL A 45 -12.22 19.01 -19.20
N THR A 46 -13.02 20.03 -18.92
CA THR A 46 -12.53 21.36 -18.52
C THR A 46 -11.81 21.29 -17.16
N THR A 47 -12.40 20.57 -16.19
CA THR A 47 -11.77 20.34 -14.88
C THR A 47 -10.46 19.57 -15.02
N VAL A 48 -10.46 18.50 -15.83
CA VAL A 48 -9.24 17.72 -16.13
C VAL A 48 -8.15 18.60 -16.73
N ARG A 49 -8.52 19.47 -17.69
CA ARG A 49 -7.57 20.39 -18.31
C ARG A 49 -6.90 21.30 -17.28
N ALA A 50 -7.69 21.96 -16.43
CA ALA A 50 -7.16 22.86 -15.41
C ALA A 50 -6.23 22.14 -14.41
N LEU A 51 -6.63 20.94 -13.97
CA LEU A 51 -5.80 20.13 -13.05
C LEU A 51 -4.50 19.65 -13.73
N LEU A 52 -4.57 19.16 -14.96
CA LEU A 52 -3.37 18.75 -15.71
C LEU A 52 -2.40 19.91 -15.97
N GLU A 53 -2.90 21.13 -16.26
CA GLU A 53 -2.07 22.31 -16.44
C GLU A 53 -1.31 22.66 -15.15
N GLU A 54 -1.92 22.45 -13.98
CA GLU A 54 -1.28 22.60 -12.67
C GLU A 54 -0.26 21.49 -12.43
N MET A 55 -0.65 20.23 -12.59
CA MET A 55 0.23 19.06 -12.39
C MET A 55 1.43 19.06 -13.34
N LEU A 56 1.29 19.55 -14.58
CA LEU A 56 2.40 19.76 -15.52
C LEU A 56 3.36 20.84 -15.04
N ARG A 57 2.82 21.96 -14.54
CA ARG A 57 3.63 23.07 -13.99
C ARG A 57 4.42 22.61 -12.75
N ASP A 58 3.79 21.81 -11.90
CA ASP A 58 4.39 21.29 -10.68
C ASP A 58 5.32 20.09 -10.94
N GLY A 59 5.38 19.63 -12.19
CA GLY A 59 6.21 18.52 -12.62
C GLY A 59 5.75 17.15 -12.09
N GLU A 60 4.49 17.00 -11.74
CA GLU A 60 3.90 15.73 -11.30
C GLU A 60 3.54 14.81 -12.46
N VAL A 61 3.17 15.44 -13.58
CA VAL A 61 2.74 14.77 -14.81
C VAL A 61 3.60 15.23 -15.96
N GLU A 62 3.76 14.38 -16.94
CA GLU A 62 4.42 14.71 -18.22
C GLU A 62 3.51 14.30 -19.40
N CYS A 63 3.75 14.93 -20.55
CA CYS A 63 3.12 14.55 -21.81
C CYS A 63 4.00 13.50 -22.49
N THR A 64 3.51 12.27 -22.59
CA THR A 64 4.26 11.13 -23.16
C THR A 64 4.11 10.98 -24.67
N GLY A 65 3.32 11.84 -25.32
CA GLY A 65 3.12 11.81 -26.75
C GLY A 65 1.66 11.91 -27.17
N LEU A 66 1.34 11.32 -28.30
CA LEU A 66 0.01 11.30 -28.88
C LEU A 66 -0.56 9.88 -28.87
N SER A 67 -1.85 9.73 -28.58
CA SER A 67 -2.53 8.44 -28.63
C SER A 67 -2.47 7.80 -30.02
N ALA A 68 -2.59 6.47 -30.09
CA ALA A 68 -2.76 5.77 -31.36
C ALA A 68 -3.99 6.35 -32.10
N SER A 69 -3.87 6.46 -33.45
CA SER A 69 -4.96 7.01 -34.27
C SER A 69 -6.06 5.96 -34.44
N SER A 70 -7.30 6.35 -34.06
CA SER A 70 -8.52 5.59 -34.37
C SER A 70 -9.39 6.30 -35.41
N GLY A 71 -8.76 7.04 -36.37
CA GLY A 71 -9.45 7.76 -37.43
C GLY A 71 -9.75 9.23 -37.17
N GLY A 72 -9.30 9.78 -36.01
CA GLY A 72 -9.46 11.20 -35.64
C GLY A 72 -8.13 11.90 -35.33
N ARG A 73 -8.22 13.18 -34.91
CA ARG A 73 -7.06 13.95 -34.44
C ARG A 73 -6.46 13.26 -33.21
N ARG A 74 -5.18 12.91 -33.26
CA ARG A 74 -4.46 12.29 -32.13
C ARG A 74 -4.51 13.18 -30.89
N ALA A 75 -4.90 12.62 -29.76
CA ALA A 75 -4.95 13.31 -28.48
C ALA A 75 -3.65 13.14 -27.70
N ALA A 76 -3.24 14.18 -26.98
CA ALA A 76 -2.10 14.11 -26.08
C ALA A 76 -2.37 13.13 -24.93
N GLN A 77 -1.37 12.31 -24.63
CA GLN A 77 -1.36 11.39 -23.49
C GLN A 77 -0.48 11.96 -22.38
N TYR A 78 -0.90 11.70 -21.16
CA TYR A 78 -0.27 12.18 -19.92
C TYR A 78 0.02 10.98 -19.03
N SER A 79 1.16 10.99 -18.35
CA SER A 79 1.54 10.02 -17.32
C SER A 79 2.10 10.72 -16.08
N LEU A 80 2.10 10.04 -14.95
CA LEU A 80 2.82 10.50 -13.77
C LEU A 80 4.32 10.41 -14.02
N ARG A 81 5.07 11.41 -13.57
CA ARG A 81 6.54 11.37 -13.62
C ARG A 81 7.06 10.43 -12.54
N ARG A 82 7.82 9.40 -12.94
CA ARG A 82 8.36 8.38 -12.05
C ARG A 82 9.35 8.91 -11.00
N ASP A 83 10.04 9.99 -11.33
CA ASP A 83 11.13 10.57 -10.53
C ASP A 83 10.69 11.75 -9.63
N LYS A 84 9.39 12.05 -9.61
CA LYS A 84 8.90 13.20 -8.86
C LYS A 84 8.66 12.89 -7.38
N TYR A 85 7.93 11.82 -7.09
CA TYR A 85 7.55 11.41 -5.74
C TYR A 85 7.84 9.93 -5.52
N TYR A 86 8.12 9.58 -4.27
CA TYR A 86 8.42 8.22 -3.89
C TYR A 86 7.64 7.82 -2.63
N GLY A 87 7.45 6.52 -2.47
CA GLY A 87 7.10 5.89 -1.21
C GLY A 87 8.32 5.20 -0.60
N ALA A 88 8.42 5.23 0.70
CA ALA A 88 9.34 4.37 1.44
C ALA A 88 8.57 3.21 2.03
N ALA A 89 9.12 1.99 1.98
CA ALA A 89 8.51 0.86 2.66
C ALA A 89 9.56 0.07 3.44
N VAL A 90 9.14 -0.57 4.52
CA VAL A 90 9.92 -1.55 5.26
C VAL A 90 9.07 -2.80 5.39
N CYS A 91 9.62 -3.93 4.97
CA CYS A 91 9.00 -5.23 5.12
C CYS A 91 9.86 -6.09 6.03
N ILE A 92 9.24 -6.68 7.05
CA ILE A 92 9.88 -7.62 7.97
C ILE A 92 9.09 -8.91 7.86
N THR A 93 9.73 -9.95 7.32
CA THR A 93 9.13 -11.28 7.12
C THR A 93 10.22 -12.32 7.37
N ASP A 94 9.90 -13.41 8.04
CA ASP A 94 10.81 -14.55 8.31
C ASP A 94 12.13 -14.11 8.98
N GLY A 95 12.07 -13.13 9.88
CA GLY A 95 13.25 -12.61 10.57
C GLY A 95 14.18 -11.76 9.70
N GLN A 96 13.82 -11.52 8.43
CA GLN A 96 14.54 -10.66 7.53
C GLN A 96 13.83 -9.30 7.39
N ALA A 97 14.57 -8.24 7.30
CA ALA A 97 14.04 -6.90 7.10
C ALA A 97 14.63 -6.28 5.83
N HIS A 98 13.76 -5.67 5.03
CA HIS A 98 14.13 -4.97 3.80
C HIS A 98 13.53 -3.56 3.79
N GLY A 99 14.37 -2.59 3.46
CA GLY A 99 13.93 -1.23 3.14
C GLY A 99 13.75 -1.08 1.64
N LEU A 100 12.63 -0.52 1.22
CA LEU A 100 12.25 -0.36 -0.18
C LEU A 100 12.02 1.11 -0.49
N LEU A 101 12.49 1.56 -1.66
CA LEU A 101 12.09 2.80 -2.30
C LEU A 101 11.21 2.44 -3.50
N VAL A 102 9.99 2.97 -3.55
CA VAL A 102 9.04 2.71 -4.63
C VAL A 102 8.68 4.01 -5.35
N ASP A 103 8.46 3.93 -6.65
CA ASP A 103 8.01 5.08 -7.45
C ASP A 103 6.49 5.30 -7.34
N VAL A 104 5.97 6.30 -8.04
CA VAL A 104 4.54 6.64 -8.05
C VAL A 104 3.65 5.54 -8.66
N HIS A 105 4.22 4.61 -9.42
CA HIS A 105 3.51 3.46 -10.00
C HIS A 105 3.55 2.23 -9.08
N GLY A 106 4.31 2.29 -7.97
CA GLY A 106 4.50 1.17 -7.05
C GLY A 106 5.66 0.25 -7.44
N GLU A 107 6.46 0.61 -8.45
CA GLU A 107 7.63 -0.16 -8.86
C GLU A 107 8.78 0.03 -7.86
N ILE A 108 9.47 -1.06 -7.54
CA ILE A 108 10.62 -1.02 -6.64
C ILE A 108 11.83 -0.43 -7.36
N VAL A 109 12.18 0.80 -6.97
CA VAL A 109 13.38 1.50 -7.49
C VAL A 109 14.65 1.01 -6.79
N ARG A 110 14.55 0.69 -5.50
CA ARG A 110 15.68 0.24 -4.68
C ARG A 110 15.18 -0.66 -3.56
N ALA A 111 15.89 -1.76 -3.32
CA ALA A 111 15.72 -2.62 -2.16
C ALA A 111 17.05 -2.78 -1.44
N VAL A 112 17.05 -2.70 -0.12
CA VAL A 112 18.24 -2.88 0.73
C VAL A 112 17.90 -3.77 1.92
N PRO A 113 18.74 -4.75 2.27
CA PRO A 113 18.57 -5.51 3.50
C PRO A 113 18.88 -4.61 4.70
N LEU A 114 18.04 -4.68 5.74
CA LEU A 114 18.24 -4.01 7.01
C LEU A 114 18.67 -5.04 8.05
N LYS A 115 19.86 -4.86 8.60
CA LYS A 115 20.42 -5.79 9.62
C LYS A 115 20.08 -5.26 11.00
N ALA A 116 19.53 -6.11 11.87
CA ALA A 116 19.25 -5.77 13.25
C ALA A 116 20.54 -5.34 13.99
N GLY A 117 20.45 -4.27 14.74
CA GLY A 117 21.49 -3.77 15.63
C GLY A 117 21.20 -4.13 17.10
N ALA A 118 21.86 -3.43 18.02
CA ALA A 118 21.72 -3.66 19.46
C ALA A 118 20.29 -3.39 19.97
N ASP A 119 19.54 -2.47 19.32
CA ASP A 119 18.15 -2.12 19.60
C ASP A 119 17.18 -2.76 18.60
N GLY A 120 17.56 -3.91 18.03
CA GLY A 120 16.80 -4.60 17.00
C GLY A 120 16.79 -3.83 15.69
N LEU A 121 15.63 -3.69 15.05
CA LEU A 121 15.48 -3.04 13.75
C LEU A 121 15.19 -1.52 13.85
N ARG A 122 15.03 -0.98 15.05
CA ARG A 122 14.65 0.43 15.23
C ARG A 122 15.66 1.39 14.59
N THR A 123 16.93 1.31 14.99
CA THR A 123 17.99 2.17 14.43
C THR A 123 18.21 1.96 12.94
N PRO A 124 18.32 0.72 12.40
CA PRO A 124 18.44 0.51 10.97
C PRO A 124 17.27 1.06 10.15
N VAL A 125 16.04 0.88 10.61
CA VAL A 125 14.84 1.42 9.94
C VAL A 125 14.86 2.94 9.92
N LEU A 126 15.13 3.59 11.05
CA LEU A 126 15.20 5.05 11.11
C LEU A 126 16.33 5.60 10.24
N ALA A 127 17.51 5.00 10.27
CA ALA A 127 18.63 5.41 9.42
C ALA A 127 18.32 5.27 7.91
N PHE A 128 17.64 4.19 7.53
CA PHE A 128 17.16 4.01 6.15
C PHE A 128 16.19 5.10 5.74
N LEU A 129 15.15 5.36 6.55
CA LEU A 129 14.15 6.39 6.28
C LEU A 129 14.79 7.78 6.24
N ASP A 130 15.61 8.15 7.23
CA ASP A 130 16.31 9.44 7.28
C ASP A 130 17.16 9.66 6.01
N GLY A 131 17.85 8.61 5.55
CA GLY A 131 18.64 8.65 4.32
C GLY A 131 17.79 8.88 3.06
N LEU A 132 16.59 8.30 2.99
CA LEU A 132 15.66 8.53 1.88
C LEU A 132 15.08 9.94 1.90
N PHE A 133 14.60 10.40 3.06
CA PHE A 133 14.03 11.75 3.22
C PHE A 133 15.03 12.87 2.95
N ALA A 134 16.33 12.63 3.18
CA ALA A 134 17.38 13.59 2.84
C ALA A 134 17.64 13.73 1.32
N GLN A 135 17.26 12.72 0.52
CA GLN A 135 17.65 12.64 -0.90
C GLN A 135 16.47 12.68 -1.87
N ARG A 136 15.27 12.38 -1.41
CA ARG A 136 14.08 12.17 -2.24
C ARG A 136 12.84 12.82 -1.62
N ASP A 137 11.88 13.16 -2.48
CA ASP A 137 10.55 13.62 -2.05
C ASP A 137 9.68 12.39 -1.72
N ILE A 138 9.75 11.96 -0.45
CA ILE A 138 8.99 10.81 0.06
C ILE A 138 7.61 11.30 0.50
N ARG A 139 6.55 10.70 -0.02
CA ARG A 139 5.16 11.10 0.22
C ARG A 139 4.37 10.14 1.11
N SER A 140 4.89 8.95 1.36
CA SER A 140 4.26 7.98 2.25
C SER A 140 5.27 6.97 2.79
N ILE A 141 4.94 6.36 3.92
CA ILE A 141 5.69 5.25 4.50
C ILE A 141 4.74 4.07 4.67
N GLY A 142 5.15 2.89 4.20
CA GLY A 142 4.48 1.61 4.44
C GLY A 142 5.35 0.69 5.29
N LEU A 143 4.75 -0.03 6.26
CA LEU A 143 5.44 -1.05 7.03
C LEU A 143 4.62 -2.34 7.02
N GLY A 144 5.25 -3.45 6.59
CA GLY A 144 4.77 -4.82 6.74
C GLY A 144 5.49 -5.45 7.93
N LEU A 145 4.76 -5.81 8.98
CA LEU A 145 5.33 -6.26 10.26
C LEU A 145 4.79 -7.64 10.66
N PRO A 146 5.64 -8.56 11.15
CA PRO A 146 5.18 -9.86 11.63
C PRO A 146 4.44 -9.72 12.95
N GLY A 147 3.14 -9.99 12.98
CA GLY A 147 2.28 -9.91 14.15
C GLY A 147 1.06 -9.02 13.94
N VAL A 148 0.39 -8.67 15.03
CA VAL A 148 -0.88 -7.96 14.98
C VAL A 148 -0.66 -6.47 14.81
N VAL A 149 -1.29 -5.90 13.78
CA VAL A 149 -1.33 -4.45 13.53
C VAL A 149 -2.76 -3.96 13.75
N ARG A 150 -2.92 -3.00 14.66
CA ARG A 150 -4.22 -2.42 14.97
C ARG A 150 -4.08 -0.97 15.42
N GLU A 151 -4.93 -0.08 14.86
CA GLU A 151 -5.03 1.33 15.28
C GLU A 151 -3.68 2.07 15.27
N GLY A 152 -2.84 1.82 14.25
CA GLY A 152 -1.51 2.45 14.13
C GLY A 152 -0.46 1.91 15.10
N CYS A 153 -0.79 0.87 15.87
CA CYS A 153 0.11 0.19 16.77
C CYS A 153 0.48 -1.20 16.25
N PHE A 154 1.72 -1.58 16.50
CA PHE A 154 2.22 -2.92 16.33
C PHE A 154 2.16 -3.64 17.69
N TRP A 155 1.53 -4.80 17.72
CA TRP A 155 1.39 -5.65 18.90
C TRP A 155 2.24 -6.91 18.73
N HIS A 156 3.03 -7.22 19.75
CA HIS A 156 3.85 -8.42 19.77
C HIS A 156 3.86 -9.04 21.19
N ALA A 157 4.02 -10.35 21.24
CA ALA A 157 4.25 -11.06 22.51
C ALA A 157 5.75 -11.10 22.82
N ASP A 158 6.11 -10.97 24.09
CA ASP A 158 7.45 -11.28 24.56
C ASP A 158 7.64 -12.79 24.80
N LYS A 159 8.83 -13.18 25.22
CA LYS A 159 9.16 -14.61 25.47
C LYS A 159 8.40 -15.20 26.66
N GLU A 160 7.83 -14.37 27.51
CA GLU A 160 7.10 -14.74 28.72
C GLU A 160 5.58 -14.71 28.48
N GLY A 161 5.15 -14.39 27.25
CA GLY A 161 3.75 -14.31 26.84
C GLY A 161 3.09 -12.96 27.18
N GLY A 162 3.85 -11.97 27.62
CA GLY A 162 3.37 -10.61 27.85
C GLY A 162 3.09 -9.91 26.50
N LEU A 163 1.90 -9.30 26.38
CA LEU A 163 1.52 -8.58 25.16
C LEU A 163 1.93 -7.11 25.25
N HIS A 164 2.72 -6.65 24.31
CA HIS A 164 3.22 -5.28 24.23
C HIS A 164 2.74 -4.59 22.95
N SER A 165 2.54 -3.29 23.03
CA SER A 165 2.21 -2.48 21.86
C SER A 165 3.18 -1.32 21.68
N VAL A 166 3.48 -1.02 20.43
CA VAL A 166 4.31 0.13 20.03
C VAL A 166 3.51 1.01 19.07
N ALA A 167 3.34 2.27 19.41
CA ALA A 167 2.66 3.25 18.57
C ALA A 167 3.58 3.70 17.42
N VAL A 168 3.70 2.87 16.38
CA VAL A 168 4.64 3.06 15.27
C VAL A 168 4.15 4.14 14.32
N GLU A 169 2.89 4.07 13.86
CA GLU A 169 2.32 5.04 12.93
C GLU A 169 2.37 6.47 13.46
N PRO A 170 1.86 6.78 14.66
CA PRO A 170 1.92 8.15 15.18
C PRO A 170 3.34 8.67 15.38
N ALA A 171 4.29 7.78 15.73
CA ALA A 171 5.68 8.16 15.93
C ALA A 171 6.36 8.54 14.60
N LEU A 172 6.20 7.72 13.57
CA LEU A 172 6.79 7.98 12.25
C LEU A 172 6.08 9.13 11.53
N SER A 173 4.74 9.20 11.59
CA SER A 173 3.97 10.29 10.99
C SER A 173 4.37 11.65 11.56
N ARG A 174 4.58 11.72 12.89
CA ARG A 174 5.07 12.94 13.56
C ARG A 174 6.49 13.30 13.15
N ARG A 175 7.37 12.28 13.01
CA ARG A 175 8.77 12.51 12.64
C ARG A 175 8.94 13.00 11.20
N TYR A 176 8.22 12.41 10.27
CA TYR A 176 8.44 12.62 8.83
C TYR A 176 7.38 13.51 8.16
N GLY A 177 6.26 13.79 8.84
CA GLY A 177 5.22 14.67 8.31
C GLY A 177 4.43 14.08 7.13
N VAL A 178 4.48 12.77 6.92
CA VAL A 178 3.79 12.07 5.83
C VAL A 178 2.86 11.00 6.38
N PRO A 179 1.85 10.56 5.59
CA PRO A 179 1.03 9.40 5.94
C PRO A 179 1.88 8.15 6.12
N VAL A 180 1.57 7.39 7.18
CA VAL A 180 2.20 6.10 7.49
C VAL A 180 1.11 5.04 7.50
N VAL A 181 1.36 3.90 6.89
CA VAL A 181 0.45 2.75 6.89
C VAL A 181 1.20 1.56 7.47
N LEU A 182 0.59 0.91 8.45
CA LEU A 182 1.04 -0.37 8.99
C LEU A 182 0.12 -1.48 8.51
N GLU A 183 0.70 -2.62 8.20
CA GLU A 183 -0.04 -3.83 7.91
C GLU A 183 0.73 -5.05 8.46
N ASN A 184 0.01 -6.12 8.74
CA ASN A 184 0.66 -7.42 8.95
C ASN A 184 1.39 -7.83 7.64
N ASP A 185 2.55 -8.47 7.76
CA ASP A 185 3.42 -8.80 6.62
C ASP A 185 2.73 -9.73 5.61
N ILE A 186 2.00 -10.74 6.08
CA ILE A 186 1.27 -11.70 5.23
C ILE A 186 0.08 -11.03 4.56
N ASN A 187 -0.64 -10.16 5.27
CA ASN A 187 -1.70 -9.34 4.69
C ASN A 187 -1.14 -8.37 3.64
N ALA A 188 0.01 -7.77 3.89
CA ALA A 188 0.69 -6.90 2.92
C ALA A 188 1.10 -7.68 1.66
N ALA A 189 1.60 -8.91 1.82
CA ALA A 189 1.89 -9.81 0.70
C ALA A 189 0.63 -10.16 -0.09
N ALA A 190 -0.47 -10.51 0.60
CA ALA A 190 -1.75 -10.79 -0.05
C ALA A 190 -2.29 -9.59 -0.85
N ILE A 191 -2.20 -8.38 -0.30
CA ILE A 191 -2.57 -7.14 -1.01
C ILE A 191 -1.70 -6.95 -2.26
N GLY A 192 -0.38 -7.13 -2.12
CA GLY A 192 0.57 -7.02 -3.23
C GLY A 192 0.26 -8.03 -4.34
N PHE A 193 -0.02 -9.27 -3.97
CA PHE A 193 -0.36 -10.34 -4.93
C PHE A 193 -1.68 -10.06 -5.66
N ALA A 194 -2.71 -9.60 -4.94
CA ALA A 194 -3.98 -9.20 -5.55
C ALA A 194 -3.77 -8.07 -6.59
N ARG A 195 -2.90 -7.11 -6.31
CA ARG A 195 -2.57 -6.03 -7.24
C ARG A 195 -1.79 -6.50 -8.47
N CYS A 196 -0.86 -7.44 -8.31
CA CYS A 196 -0.17 -8.07 -9.45
C CYS A 196 -1.15 -8.85 -10.32
N TYR A 197 -2.08 -9.59 -9.72
CA TYR A 197 -3.11 -10.33 -10.43
C TYR A 197 -4.01 -9.40 -11.27
N GLU A 198 -4.47 -8.29 -10.72
CA GLU A 198 -5.24 -7.26 -11.45
C GLU A 198 -4.48 -6.72 -12.68
N THR A 199 -3.14 -6.66 -12.61
CA THR A 199 -2.29 -6.20 -13.71
C THR A 199 -2.13 -7.27 -14.79
N GLU A 200 -2.00 -8.54 -14.41
CA GLU A 200 -1.84 -9.67 -15.33
C GLU A 200 -3.16 -10.04 -16.03
N PHE A 201 -4.29 -9.82 -15.36
CA PHE A 201 -5.63 -10.13 -15.88
C PHE A 201 -6.50 -8.87 -15.96
N PRO A 202 -6.16 -7.92 -16.86
CA PRO A 202 -6.89 -6.68 -17.01
C PRO A 202 -8.30 -6.96 -17.55
N GLY A 203 -9.31 -6.47 -16.85
CA GLY A 203 -10.71 -6.62 -17.21
C GLY A 203 -11.58 -7.32 -16.16
N GLU A 204 -10.97 -7.94 -15.17
CA GLU A 204 -11.66 -8.34 -13.95
C GLU A 204 -11.89 -7.12 -13.04
N ASP A 205 -13.04 -7.06 -12.39
CA ASP A 205 -13.32 -5.99 -11.43
C ASP A 205 -12.51 -6.26 -10.15
N PRO A 206 -11.61 -5.35 -9.74
CA PRO A 206 -10.88 -5.51 -8.48
C PRO A 206 -11.78 -5.73 -7.27
N ALA A 207 -13.01 -5.21 -7.29
CA ALA A 207 -13.99 -5.41 -6.24
C ALA A 207 -14.54 -6.85 -6.19
N GLU A 208 -14.32 -7.66 -7.23
CA GLU A 208 -14.72 -9.08 -7.29
C GLU A 208 -13.57 -10.03 -6.94
N THR A 209 -12.35 -9.52 -6.77
CA THR A 209 -11.18 -10.34 -6.43
C THR A 209 -11.35 -11.01 -5.08
N ASN A 210 -11.32 -12.35 -5.09
CA ASN A 210 -11.34 -13.18 -3.89
C ASN A 210 -10.17 -14.15 -3.95
N MET A 211 -9.29 -14.10 -2.95
CA MET A 211 -8.10 -14.95 -2.90
C MET A 211 -7.66 -15.24 -1.47
N ALA A 212 -6.93 -16.33 -1.31
CA ALA A 212 -6.16 -16.65 -0.12
C ALA A 212 -4.68 -16.76 -0.52
N TYR A 213 -3.85 -15.96 0.13
CA TYR A 213 -2.39 -16.08 0.08
C TYR A 213 -1.96 -16.95 1.24
N LEU A 214 -1.37 -18.12 0.97
CA LEU A 214 -0.86 -19.01 2.00
C LEU A 214 0.65 -18.88 2.09
N HIS A 215 1.13 -18.68 3.29
CA HIS A 215 2.56 -18.58 3.60
C HIS A 215 2.96 -19.75 4.50
N PHE A 216 4.02 -20.45 4.09
CA PHE A 216 4.61 -21.55 4.83
C PHE A 216 6.07 -21.24 5.10
N ASP A 217 6.44 -21.16 6.34
CA ASP A 217 7.82 -21.12 6.79
C ASP A 217 8.09 -22.28 7.76
N ARG A 218 9.33 -22.43 8.20
CA ARG A 218 9.73 -23.51 9.12
C ARG A 218 8.90 -23.43 10.41
N GLY A 219 7.90 -24.32 10.50
CA GLY A 219 7.04 -24.48 11.66
C GLY A 219 6.02 -23.37 11.88
N CYS A 220 5.68 -22.65 10.85
CA CYS A 220 4.62 -21.63 10.90
C CYS A 220 3.79 -21.68 9.61
N VAL A 221 2.47 -21.57 9.74
CA VAL A 221 1.57 -21.38 8.60
C VAL A 221 0.66 -20.18 8.86
N SER A 222 0.63 -19.30 7.89
CA SER A 222 -0.20 -18.09 7.95
C SER A 222 -0.94 -17.89 6.64
N ALA A 223 -2.00 -17.08 6.65
CA ALA A 223 -2.71 -16.71 5.45
C ALA A 223 -3.09 -15.23 5.45
N GLY A 224 -3.13 -14.64 4.25
CA GLY A 224 -3.79 -13.37 3.99
C GLY A 224 -5.01 -13.59 3.14
N PHE A 225 -6.17 -13.15 3.58
CA PHE A 225 -7.43 -13.31 2.85
C PHE A 225 -7.86 -11.99 2.22
N VAL A 226 -8.17 -12.02 0.94
CA VAL A 226 -8.78 -10.91 0.21
C VAL A 226 -10.17 -11.34 -0.22
N ALA A 227 -11.18 -10.53 0.07
CA ALA A 227 -12.53 -10.74 -0.41
C ALA A 227 -13.13 -9.40 -0.87
N GLY A 228 -13.73 -9.40 -2.04
CA GLY A 228 -14.24 -8.18 -2.66
C GLY A 228 -13.14 -7.12 -2.82
N GLY A 229 -11.93 -7.52 -3.20
CA GLY A 229 -10.77 -6.64 -3.35
C GLY A 229 -10.22 -6.04 -2.05
N ARG A 230 -10.66 -6.54 -0.88
CA ARG A 230 -10.25 -6.02 0.43
C ARG A 230 -9.68 -7.11 1.32
N VAL A 231 -8.61 -6.79 2.02
CA VAL A 231 -8.05 -7.69 3.04
C VAL A 231 -9.02 -7.88 4.20
N ILE A 232 -9.23 -9.13 4.58
CA ILE A 232 -10.02 -9.53 5.76
C ILE A 232 -9.08 -9.64 6.94
N ARG A 233 -9.24 -8.74 7.93
CA ARG A 233 -8.43 -8.73 9.15
C ARG A 233 -9.10 -9.42 10.34
N GLY A 234 -10.42 -9.66 10.25
CA GLY A 234 -11.21 -10.13 11.39
C GLY A 234 -11.41 -9.02 12.46
N CYS A 235 -12.25 -9.28 13.45
CA CYS A 235 -12.54 -8.29 14.50
C CYS A 235 -11.35 -8.05 15.44
N GLY A 236 -10.49 -9.03 15.65
CA GLY A 236 -9.29 -8.96 16.48
C GLY A 236 -7.99 -8.74 15.70
N HIS A 237 -8.07 -8.61 14.37
CA HIS A 237 -6.91 -8.57 13.47
C HIS A 237 -6.08 -9.87 13.48
N PHE A 238 -6.73 -11.02 13.77
CA PHE A 238 -6.14 -12.36 13.78
C PHE A 238 -6.60 -13.23 12.59
N ALA A 239 -7.32 -12.67 11.61
CA ALA A 239 -7.67 -13.45 10.44
C ALA A 239 -6.40 -13.87 9.70
N GLY A 240 -6.27 -15.16 9.42
CA GLY A 240 -5.10 -15.72 8.74
C GLY A 240 -4.03 -16.33 9.65
N GLU A 241 -4.17 -16.26 10.96
CA GLU A 241 -3.30 -16.93 11.93
C GLU A 241 -3.61 -18.45 11.96
N LEU A 242 -3.33 -19.15 10.84
CA LEU A 242 -3.68 -20.56 10.67
C LEU A 242 -2.90 -21.47 11.62
N GLY A 243 -1.69 -21.07 12.00
CA GLY A 243 -0.87 -21.79 12.97
C GLY A 243 -1.55 -21.99 14.33
N LEU A 244 -2.46 -21.09 14.69
CA LEU A 244 -3.25 -21.15 15.94
C LEU A 244 -4.51 -22.01 15.84
N VAL A 245 -4.79 -22.63 14.69
CA VAL A 245 -5.95 -23.51 14.53
C VAL A 245 -5.69 -24.82 15.25
N PRO A 246 -6.60 -25.25 16.17
CA PRO A 246 -6.46 -26.53 16.85
C PRO A 246 -6.71 -27.69 15.89
N THR A 247 -5.85 -28.69 15.96
CA THR A 247 -5.98 -29.96 15.23
C THR A 247 -6.86 -30.94 16.00
N ALA A 248 -7.19 -32.07 15.37
CA ALA A 248 -8.11 -33.07 15.95
C ALA A 248 -7.60 -33.68 17.27
N ASP A 249 -6.28 -33.69 17.51
CA ASP A 249 -5.63 -34.14 18.74
C ASP A 249 -5.45 -33.03 19.79
N GLY A 250 -5.95 -31.81 19.51
CA GLY A 250 -5.95 -30.68 20.41
C GLY A 250 -4.66 -29.86 20.42
N ARG A 251 -3.65 -30.23 19.61
CA ARG A 251 -2.46 -29.40 19.39
C ARG A 251 -2.76 -28.26 18.41
N LEU A 252 -1.98 -27.19 18.46
CA LEU A 252 -2.00 -26.16 17.44
C LEU A 252 -1.36 -26.65 16.15
N LEU A 253 -1.79 -26.14 15.02
CA LEU A 253 -1.24 -26.53 13.72
C LEU A 253 0.27 -26.27 13.64
N ASP A 254 0.76 -25.14 14.15
CA ASP A 254 2.19 -24.86 14.21
C ASP A 254 2.97 -25.86 15.06
N GLU A 255 2.38 -26.37 16.15
CA GLU A 255 3.00 -27.40 16.98
C GLU A 255 3.15 -28.74 16.21
N CYS A 256 2.16 -29.06 15.38
CA CYS A 256 2.21 -30.24 14.53
C CYS A 256 3.25 -30.13 13.42
N LEU A 257 3.44 -28.93 12.86
CA LEU A 257 4.44 -28.68 11.82
C LEU A 257 5.87 -28.67 12.35
N ASN A 258 6.06 -28.38 13.64
CA ASN A 258 7.35 -28.37 14.32
C ASN A 258 7.73 -29.71 14.96
N ASP A 259 6.84 -30.70 14.94
CA ASP A 259 7.09 -32.00 15.54
C ASP A 259 8.08 -32.80 14.65
N PRO A 260 9.31 -33.09 15.12
CA PRO A 260 10.23 -33.94 14.37
C PRO A 260 9.65 -35.37 14.35
N GLN A 261 9.22 -35.83 13.17
CA GLN A 261 8.86 -37.24 12.94
C GLN A 261 10.04 -38.13 13.03
#